data_230f00df6bb6e78dd950aac5dc8691b6
#
_entry.id   230f00df6bb6e78dd950aac5dc8691b6
#
_cell.length_a   1.000
_cell.length_b   1.000
_cell.length_c   1.000
_cell.angle_alpha   90.00
_cell.angle_beta   90.00
_cell.angle_gamma   90.00
#
_symmetry.space_group_name_H-M   'P 1'
#
loop_
_entity.id
_entity.type
_entity.pdbx_description
1 polymer ?
#
loop_
_entity_poly.entity_id
_entity_poly.type
_entity_poly.pdbx_seq_one_letter_code
_entity_poly.pdbx_strand_id
1 'polypeptide(L)'
;MLKDHLRQHALAARGFMPEDEGDALYVAAVDAAQHCEGPFLEVGSYCGRSTVWLGGAAQDAHRTLFAVDHHMGSEENQPGWEWHEPDLVDVRTGRMDTLPHFRATIIDAGLTETVVTVVGDSGLVAKSWTTPLAFLFIDGGHGVEPATRDYELWTPHVARGGTLAIHDVFPNPADGGRPPYENIYLPAVNSGKFEEIGVTGSLRMLRRV
;
A
#
# COMPACT_ATOMS: atom_id res chain seq x y z
N MET A 1 6.13 -12.27 -13.55
CA MET A 1 4.65 -12.21 -13.43
C MET A 1 4.24 -12.93 -12.15
N LEU A 2 3.25 -12.40 -11.44
CA LEU A 2 2.70 -13.03 -10.24
C LEU A 2 2.22 -14.45 -10.57
N LYS A 3 2.49 -15.41 -9.67
CA LYS A 3 2.04 -16.82 -9.82
C LYS A 3 0.51 -16.89 -9.86
N ASP A 4 -0.04 -17.77 -10.71
CA ASP A 4 -1.50 -17.85 -10.95
C ASP A 4 -2.31 -18.06 -9.67
N HIS A 5 -1.85 -18.91 -8.73
CA HIS A 5 -2.56 -19.13 -7.48
C HIS A 5 -2.60 -17.86 -6.61
N LEU A 6 -1.51 -17.08 -6.53
CA LEU A 6 -1.51 -15.79 -5.81
C LEU A 6 -2.44 -14.79 -6.48
N ARG A 7 -2.45 -14.72 -7.82
CA ARG A 7 -3.38 -13.87 -8.57
C ARG A 7 -4.84 -14.20 -8.24
N GLN A 8 -5.19 -15.47 -8.15
CA GLN A 8 -6.53 -15.90 -7.77
C GLN A 8 -6.90 -15.42 -6.37
N HIS A 9 -5.98 -15.53 -5.39
CA HIS A 9 -6.21 -15.02 -4.04
C HIS A 9 -6.31 -13.49 -3.99
N ALA A 10 -5.47 -12.79 -4.74
CA ALA A 10 -5.54 -11.33 -4.86
C ALA A 10 -6.89 -10.87 -5.41
N LEU A 11 -7.36 -11.50 -6.49
CA LEU A 11 -8.65 -11.14 -7.11
C LEU A 11 -9.86 -11.54 -6.25
N ALA A 12 -9.74 -12.58 -5.43
CA ALA A 12 -10.79 -13.01 -4.50
C ALA A 12 -10.84 -12.15 -3.23
N ALA A 13 -9.72 -11.52 -2.84
CA ALA A 13 -9.66 -10.65 -1.68
C ALA A 13 -10.48 -9.37 -1.88
N ARG A 14 -11.15 -8.90 -0.81
CA ARG A 14 -11.81 -7.59 -0.81
C ARG A 14 -10.77 -6.49 -0.95
N GLY A 15 -11.11 -5.44 -1.69
CA GLY A 15 -10.26 -4.27 -1.91
C GLY A 15 -10.47 -3.67 -3.29
N PHE A 16 -9.85 -2.54 -3.53
CA PHE A 16 -10.15 -1.66 -4.65
C PHE A 16 -9.07 -1.66 -5.75
N MET A 17 -7.95 -2.35 -5.52
CA MET A 17 -6.85 -2.45 -6.49
C MET A 17 -7.29 -3.12 -7.79
N PRO A 18 -7.24 -2.45 -8.97
CA PRO A 18 -7.43 -3.06 -10.27
C PRO A 18 -6.33 -4.10 -10.58
N GLU A 19 -6.67 -5.08 -11.43
CA GLU A 19 -5.73 -6.17 -11.73
C GLU A 19 -4.46 -5.69 -12.44
N ASP A 20 -4.59 -4.78 -13.39
CA ASP A 20 -3.47 -4.20 -14.15
C ASP A 20 -2.57 -3.33 -13.27
N GLU A 21 -3.14 -2.58 -12.33
CA GLU A 21 -2.36 -1.82 -11.33
C GLU A 21 -1.65 -2.76 -10.35
N GLY A 22 -2.32 -3.84 -9.90
CA GLY A 22 -1.70 -4.87 -9.07
C GLY A 22 -0.51 -5.56 -9.77
N ASP A 23 -0.65 -5.87 -11.05
CA ASP A 23 0.46 -6.42 -11.85
C ASP A 23 1.62 -5.44 -12.00
N ALA A 24 1.34 -4.16 -12.23
CA ALA A 24 2.36 -3.12 -12.29
C ALA A 24 3.06 -2.95 -10.92
N LEU A 25 2.30 -3.00 -9.82
CA LEU A 25 2.82 -2.93 -8.46
C LEU A 25 3.79 -4.10 -8.18
N TYR A 26 3.41 -5.34 -8.54
CA TYR A 26 4.29 -6.51 -8.43
C TYR A 26 5.58 -6.32 -9.23
N VAL A 27 5.49 -5.90 -10.49
CA VAL A 27 6.67 -5.71 -11.35
C VAL A 27 7.60 -4.64 -10.76
N ALA A 28 7.05 -3.51 -10.31
CA ALA A 28 7.82 -2.43 -9.72
C ALA A 28 8.52 -2.86 -8.41
N ALA A 29 7.88 -3.69 -7.58
CA ALA A 29 8.47 -4.19 -6.34
C ALA A 29 9.62 -5.18 -6.61
N VAL A 30 9.46 -6.09 -7.58
CA VAL A 30 10.54 -7.00 -8.00
C VAL A 30 11.71 -6.22 -8.59
N ASP A 31 11.44 -5.21 -9.40
CA ASP A 31 12.49 -4.34 -9.97
C ASP A 31 13.23 -3.55 -8.88
N ALA A 32 12.53 -3.00 -7.90
CA ALA A 32 13.13 -2.26 -6.79
C ALA A 32 14.16 -3.11 -6.01
N ALA A 33 13.86 -4.40 -5.80
CA ALA A 33 14.77 -5.32 -5.11
C ALA A 33 16.10 -5.57 -5.85
N GLN A 34 16.17 -5.24 -7.15
CA GLN A 34 17.41 -5.34 -7.94
C GLN A 34 18.30 -4.10 -7.80
N HIS A 35 17.74 -2.98 -7.31
CA HIS A 35 18.43 -1.70 -7.22
C HIS A 35 18.92 -1.36 -5.82
N CYS A 36 18.30 -1.90 -4.78
CA CYS A 36 18.74 -1.68 -3.41
C CYS A 36 18.28 -2.79 -2.45
N GLU A 37 18.95 -2.85 -1.32
CA GLU A 37 18.61 -3.75 -0.22
C GLU A 37 17.53 -3.13 0.67
N GLY A 38 16.79 -3.97 1.39
CA GLY A 38 15.80 -3.58 2.36
C GLY A 38 14.47 -4.33 2.21
N PRO A 39 13.59 -4.24 3.20
CA PRO A 39 12.25 -4.80 3.14
C PRO A 39 11.33 -3.94 2.25
N PHE A 40 10.18 -4.52 1.92
CA PHE A 40 9.04 -3.80 1.36
C PHE A 40 8.11 -3.37 2.48
N LEU A 41 7.40 -2.26 2.26
CA LEU A 41 6.40 -1.78 3.20
C LEU A 41 5.18 -1.25 2.46
N GLU A 42 4.00 -1.62 2.94
CA GLU A 42 2.71 -1.14 2.51
C GLU A 42 2.04 -0.36 3.65
N VAL A 43 1.52 0.82 3.34
CA VAL A 43 0.67 1.63 4.22
C VAL A 43 -0.76 1.57 3.70
N GLY A 44 -1.67 1.02 4.49
CA GLY A 44 -3.05 0.74 4.06
C GLY A 44 -3.14 -0.61 3.35
N SER A 45 -3.50 -1.66 4.09
CA SER A 45 -3.59 -3.01 3.54
C SER A 45 -5.02 -3.55 3.46
N TYR A 46 -5.98 -2.88 4.13
CA TYR A 46 -7.40 -3.23 4.15
C TYR A 46 -7.65 -4.72 4.41
N CYS A 47 -8.20 -5.47 3.43
CA CYS A 47 -8.40 -6.92 3.50
C CYS A 47 -7.32 -7.72 2.76
N GLY A 48 -6.21 -7.10 2.34
CA GLY A 48 -5.02 -7.77 1.83
C GLY A 48 -4.95 -7.95 0.32
N ARG A 49 -5.81 -7.28 -0.46
CA ARG A 49 -5.84 -7.44 -1.93
C ARG A 49 -4.49 -7.04 -2.56
N SER A 50 -4.02 -5.80 -2.37
CA SER A 50 -2.72 -5.31 -2.82
C SER A 50 -1.56 -6.06 -2.15
N THR A 51 -1.74 -6.42 -0.87
CA THR A 51 -0.74 -7.17 -0.10
C THR A 51 -0.40 -8.52 -0.73
N VAL A 52 -1.33 -9.18 -1.44
CA VAL A 52 -1.02 -10.45 -2.14
C VAL A 52 -0.08 -10.22 -3.31
N TRP A 53 -0.24 -9.15 -4.11
CA TRP A 53 0.72 -8.80 -5.18
C TRP A 53 2.09 -8.47 -4.61
N LEU A 54 2.13 -7.60 -3.58
CA LEU A 54 3.38 -7.22 -2.92
C LEU A 54 4.04 -8.38 -2.18
N GLY A 55 3.25 -9.23 -1.51
CA GLY A 55 3.74 -10.44 -0.84
C GLY A 55 4.33 -11.44 -1.84
N GLY A 56 3.69 -11.61 -2.99
CA GLY A 56 4.23 -12.42 -4.08
C GLY A 56 5.55 -11.86 -4.63
N ALA A 57 5.63 -10.54 -4.80
CA ALA A 57 6.87 -9.86 -5.20
C ALA A 57 7.97 -10.02 -4.14
N ALA A 58 7.64 -9.86 -2.86
CA ALA A 58 8.56 -10.02 -1.75
C ALA A 58 9.08 -11.47 -1.65
N GLN A 59 8.19 -12.47 -1.84
CA GLN A 59 8.56 -13.87 -1.87
C GLN A 59 9.55 -14.17 -3.00
N ASP A 60 9.28 -13.68 -4.20
CA ASP A 60 10.14 -13.91 -5.37
C ASP A 60 11.47 -13.14 -5.27
N ALA A 61 11.49 -12.01 -4.58
CA ALA A 61 12.68 -11.20 -4.31
C ALA A 61 13.44 -11.63 -3.03
N HIS A 62 12.96 -12.63 -2.29
CA HIS A 62 13.51 -13.03 -0.98
C HIS A 62 13.58 -11.86 0.03
N ARG A 63 12.49 -11.06 0.09
CA ARG A 63 12.33 -9.91 1.00
C ARG A 63 11.17 -10.17 1.96
N THR A 64 11.13 -9.42 3.04
CA THR A 64 9.97 -9.32 3.93
C THR A 64 9.10 -8.15 3.51
N LEU A 65 7.79 -8.34 3.47
CA LEU A 65 6.80 -7.27 3.35
C LEU A 65 6.24 -6.94 4.73
N PHE A 66 6.30 -5.68 5.13
CA PHE A 66 5.57 -5.16 6.29
C PHE A 66 4.27 -4.50 5.81
N ALA A 67 3.12 -5.01 6.22
CA ALA A 67 1.81 -4.45 5.94
C ALA A 67 1.31 -3.69 7.18
N VAL A 68 1.28 -2.36 7.09
CA VAL A 68 0.93 -1.45 8.18
C VAL A 68 -0.49 -0.94 7.98
N ASP A 69 -1.38 -1.28 8.91
CA ASP A 69 -2.76 -0.80 8.90
C ASP A 69 -3.34 -0.83 10.33
N HIS A 70 -4.19 0.11 10.68
CA HIS A 70 -4.94 0.06 11.93
C HIS A 70 -6.20 -0.83 11.84
N HIS A 71 -6.59 -1.22 10.63
CA HIS A 71 -7.73 -2.10 10.31
C HIS A 71 -9.12 -1.60 10.76
N MET A 72 -9.26 -0.30 10.99
CA MET A 72 -10.53 0.33 11.39
C MET A 72 -11.21 1.12 10.26
N GLY A 73 -10.66 1.02 9.04
CA GLY A 73 -11.12 1.76 7.87
C GLY A 73 -10.76 3.25 7.91
N SER A 74 -10.61 3.87 6.74
CA SER A 74 -10.46 5.32 6.60
C SER A 74 -11.79 6.06 6.81
N GLU A 75 -11.80 7.39 6.67
CA GLU A 75 -13.03 8.20 6.80
C GLU A 75 -14.11 7.74 5.82
N GLU A 76 -13.76 7.47 4.58
CA GLU A 76 -14.66 7.05 3.50
C GLU A 76 -15.25 5.63 3.68
N ASN A 77 -14.70 4.82 4.60
CA ASN A 77 -15.26 3.53 4.96
C ASN A 77 -16.24 3.59 6.15
N GLN A 78 -16.43 4.76 6.76
CA GLN A 78 -17.29 4.91 7.93
C GLN A 78 -18.79 4.95 7.53
N PRO A 79 -19.73 4.66 8.46
CA PRO A 79 -21.16 4.73 8.17
C PRO A 79 -21.59 6.06 7.57
N GLY A 80 -22.31 5.99 6.44
CA GLY A 80 -22.78 7.16 5.70
C GLY A 80 -21.90 7.59 4.53
N TRP A 81 -20.76 6.98 4.34
CA TRP A 81 -19.88 7.19 3.20
C TRP A 81 -20.06 6.09 2.14
N GLU A 82 -19.61 6.37 0.91
CA GLU A 82 -19.82 5.52 -0.27
C GLU A 82 -19.18 4.13 -0.14
N TRP A 83 -18.00 4.05 0.48
CA TRP A 83 -17.21 2.82 0.61
C TRP A 83 -17.43 2.11 1.94
N HIS A 84 -18.56 2.36 2.61
CA HIS A 84 -18.92 1.66 3.84
C HIS A 84 -19.39 0.23 3.56
N GLU A 85 -18.71 -0.74 4.15
CA GLU A 85 -19.09 -2.16 4.11
C GLU A 85 -19.62 -2.61 5.50
N PRO A 86 -20.96 -2.69 5.71
CA PRO A 86 -21.53 -3.00 7.02
C PRO A 86 -21.15 -4.37 7.58
N ASP A 87 -20.84 -5.34 6.73
CA ASP A 87 -20.44 -6.68 7.12
C ASP A 87 -18.98 -6.77 7.62
N LEU A 88 -18.20 -5.70 7.48
CA LEU A 88 -16.88 -5.55 8.11
C LEU A 88 -16.95 -4.86 9.48
N VAL A 89 -18.14 -4.50 9.96
CA VAL A 89 -18.30 -3.90 11.28
C VAL A 89 -18.34 -4.99 12.36
N ASP A 90 -17.38 -4.97 13.28
CA ASP A 90 -17.41 -5.84 14.46
C ASP A 90 -18.58 -5.47 15.35
N VAL A 91 -19.50 -6.43 15.58
CA VAL A 91 -20.76 -6.20 16.32
C VAL A 91 -20.55 -5.82 17.79
N ARG A 92 -19.40 -6.19 18.37
CA ARG A 92 -19.05 -5.91 19.77
C ARG A 92 -18.56 -4.48 19.98
N THR A 93 -17.74 -3.99 19.01
CA THR A 93 -17.12 -2.66 19.10
C THR A 93 -17.91 -1.60 18.36
N GLY A 94 -18.77 -1.99 17.39
CA GLY A 94 -19.47 -1.10 16.49
C GLY A 94 -18.55 -0.36 15.51
N ARG A 95 -17.32 -0.84 15.32
CA ARG A 95 -16.32 -0.27 14.43
C ARG A 95 -15.94 -1.27 13.34
N MET A 96 -15.52 -0.75 12.19
CA MET A 96 -14.94 -1.58 11.14
C MET A 96 -13.73 -2.35 11.69
N ASP A 97 -13.60 -3.63 11.30
CA ASP A 97 -12.45 -4.48 11.61
C ASP A 97 -12.11 -5.35 10.38
N THR A 98 -11.14 -4.91 9.60
CA THR A 98 -10.67 -5.63 8.42
C THR A 98 -9.61 -6.69 8.75
N LEU A 99 -9.04 -6.69 9.96
CA LEU A 99 -7.94 -7.56 10.35
C LEU A 99 -8.24 -9.07 10.23
N PRO A 100 -9.43 -9.58 10.61
CA PRO A 100 -9.75 -11.00 10.42
C PRO A 100 -9.73 -11.41 8.94
N HIS A 101 -10.25 -10.55 8.06
CA HIS A 101 -10.28 -10.78 6.61
C HIS A 101 -8.86 -10.71 6.02
N PHE A 102 -8.09 -9.70 6.40
CA PHE A 102 -6.67 -9.58 6.01
C PHE A 102 -5.89 -10.83 6.37
N ARG A 103 -5.99 -11.30 7.62
CA ARG A 103 -5.29 -12.51 8.07
C ARG A 103 -5.71 -13.76 7.30
N ALA A 104 -7.00 -13.93 7.01
CA ALA A 104 -7.49 -15.03 6.19
C ALA A 104 -6.87 -14.97 4.79
N THR A 105 -6.88 -13.80 4.13
CA THR A 105 -6.28 -13.59 2.81
C THR A 105 -4.79 -14.02 2.79
N ILE A 106 -4.00 -13.58 3.79
CA ILE A 106 -2.57 -13.90 3.85
C ILE A 106 -2.32 -15.39 4.10
N ILE A 107 -3.14 -16.04 4.94
CA ILE A 107 -3.06 -17.48 5.21
C ILE A 107 -3.42 -18.27 3.95
N ASP A 108 -4.54 -17.96 3.31
CA ASP A 108 -5.03 -18.65 2.12
C ASP A 108 -4.08 -18.50 0.94
N ALA A 109 -3.44 -17.34 0.81
CA ALA A 109 -2.40 -17.09 -0.20
C ALA A 109 -1.05 -17.77 0.13
N GLY A 110 -0.87 -18.37 1.32
CA GLY A 110 0.40 -19.00 1.72
C GLY A 110 1.55 -18.00 1.92
N LEU A 111 1.24 -16.78 2.36
CA LEU A 111 2.22 -15.68 2.50
C LEU A 111 2.64 -15.40 3.95
N THR A 112 2.28 -16.27 4.91
CA THR A 112 2.55 -16.08 6.35
C THR A 112 4.03 -16.00 6.71
N GLU A 113 4.91 -16.60 5.92
CA GLU A 113 6.37 -16.55 6.11
C GLU A 113 7.03 -15.34 5.41
N THR A 114 6.25 -14.54 4.68
CA THR A 114 6.74 -13.42 3.87
C THR A 114 6.18 -12.08 4.35
N VAL A 115 4.91 -12.07 4.81
CA VAL A 115 4.19 -10.88 5.23
C VAL A 115 4.16 -10.75 6.74
N VAL A 116 4.66 -9.62 7.25
CA VAL A 116 4.55 -9.22 8.66
C VAL A 116 3.43 -8.20 8.79
N THR A 117 2.35 -8.56 9.49
CA THR A 117 1.25 -7.65 9.79
C THR A 117 1.64 -6.73 10.94
N VAL A 118 1.58 -5.41 10.72
CA VAL A 118 1.80 -4.38 11.74
C VAL A 118 0.49 -3.65 11.99
N VAL A 119 -0.16 -3.96 13.10
CA VAL A 119 -1.47 -3.37 13.45
C VAL A 119 -1.27 -2.08 14.24
N GLY A 120 -1.59 -0.94 13.61
CA GLY A 120 -1.45 0.36 14.27
C GLY A 120 -1.58 1.53 13.30
N ASP A 121 -1.65 2.73 13.86
CA ASP A 121 -1.61 3.98 13.07
C ASP A 121 -0.26 4.10 12.35
N SER A 122 -0.28 4.37 11.04
CA SER A 122 0.91 4.44 10.20
C SER A 122 1.92 5.47 10.70
N GLY A 123 1.43 6.63 11.13
CA GLY A 123 2.29 7.70 11.66
C GLY A 123 2.96 7.34 12.99
N LEU A 124 2.30 6.54 13.85
CA LEU A 124 2.93 6.05 15.08
C LEU A 124 4.02 5.02 14.78
N VAL A 125 3.78 4.13 13.83
CA VAL A 125 4.75 3.12 13.38
C VAL A 125 5.96 3.83 12.74
N ALA A 126 5.72 4.80 11.85
CA ALA A 126 6.77 5.53 11.16
C ALA A 126 7.74 6.25 12.09
N LYS A 127 7.25 6.81 13.19
CA LYS A 127 8.10 7.49 14.22
C LYS A 127 9.12 6.56 14.87
N SER A 128 8.88 5.25 14.85
CA SER A 128 9.79 4.24 15.41
C SER A 128 10.51 3.43 14.33
N TRP A 129 10.25 3.72 13.05
CA TRP A 129 10.87 3.01 11.94
C TRP A 129 12.26 3.58 11.64
N THR A 130 13.24 2.71 11.45
CA THR A 130 14.62 3.11 11.16
C THR A 130 15.26 2.35 10.00
N THR A 131 14.61 1.29 9.52
CA THR A 131 15.16 0.43 8.46
C THR A 131 14.91 1.07 7.08
N PRO A 132 15.96 1.24 6.24
CA PRO A 132 15.75 1.70 4.87
C PRO A 132 14.88 0.72 4.07
N LEU A 133 13.96 1.25 3.27
CA LEU A 133 13.01 0.49 2.47
C LEU A 133 13.47 0.37 1.01
N ALA A 134 13.46 -0.83 0.46
CA ALA A 134 13.63 -1.04 -0.97
C ALA A 134 12.36 -0.64 -1.75
N PHE A 135 11.20 -0.86 -1.15
CA PHE A 135 9.91 -0.52 -1.74
C PHE A 135 8.95 0.03 -0.67
N LEU A 136 8.33 1.15 -0.96
CA LEU A 136 7.26 1.74 -0.16
C LEU A 136 6.02 1.89 -1.03
N PHE A 137 4.90 1.32 -0.61
CA PHE A 137 3.59 1.53 -1.22
C PHE A 137 2.69 2.31 -0.26
N ILE A 138 2.14 3.43 -0.71
CA ILE A 138 1.19 4.24 0.06
C ILE A 138 -0.19 4.14 -0.60
N ASP A 139 -1.12 3.53 0.14
CA ASP A 139 -2.51 3.31 -0.21
C ASP A 139 -3.39 3.46 1.05
N GLY A 140 -3.06 4.46 1.86
CA GLY A 140 -3.73 4.77 3.12
C GLY A 140 -4.98 5.65 2.94
N GLY A 141 -5.36 6.38 3.99
CA GLY A 141 -6.53 7.27 3.94
C GLY A 141 -6.36 8.42 2.95
N HIS A 142 -7.40 8.70 2.16
CA HIS A 142 -7.40 9.69 1.07
C HIS A 142 -7.77 11.11 1.52
N GLY A 143 -7.74 11.41 2.84
CA GLY A 143 -7.86 12.77 3.36
C GLY A 143 -6.53 13.54 3.25
N VAL A 144 -6.59 14.87 3.31
CA VAL A 144 -5.40 15.75 3.23
C VAL A 144 -4.40 15.44 4.34
N GLU A 145 -4.87 15.32 5.60
CA GLU A 145 -4.01 15.07 6.76
C GLU A 145 -3.30 13.70 6.70
N PRO A 146 -4.01 12.55 6.50
CA PRO A 146 -3.34 11.25 6.40
C PRO A 146 -2.37 11.19 5.22
N ALA A 147 -2.73 11.69 4.03
CA ALA A 147 -1.85 11.71 2.86
C ALA A 147 -0.57 12.51 3.11
N THR A 148 -0.69 13.73 3.67
CA THR A 148 0.47 14.56 4.02
C THR A 148 1.36 13.87 5.04
N ARG A 149 0.78 13.28 6.08
CA ARG A 149 1.49 12.59 7.15
C ARG A 149 2.23 11.35 6.65
N ASP A 150 1.60 10.56 5.79
CA ASP A 150 2.23 9.37 5.22
C ASP A 150 3.39 9.74 4.30
N TYR A 151 3.25 10.80 3.50
CA TYR A 151 4.36 11.34 2.71
C TYR A 151 5.53 11.78 3.60
N GLU A 152 5.28 12.64 4.59
CA GLU A 152 6.34 13.24 5.42
C GLU A 152 7.08 12.21 6.26
N LEU A 153 6.36 11.21 6.79
CA LEU A 153 6.93 10.26 7.72
C LEU A 153 7.53 9.02 7.05
N TRP A 154 6.99 8.57 5.91
CA TRP A 154 7.45 7.32 5.29
C TRP A 154 8.46 7.51 4.15
N THR A 155 8.32 8.57 3.33
CA THR A 155 9.21 8.75 2.18
C THR A 155 10.69 8.94 2.55
N PRO A 156 11.07 9.51 3.72
CA PRO A 156 12.47 9.56 4.14
C PRO A 156 13.13 8.19 4.31
N HIS A 157 12.34 7.14 4.56
CA HIS A 157 12.84 5.79 4.74
C HIS A 157 13.09 5.03 3.43
N VAL A 158 12.58 5.49 2.29
CA VAL A 158 12.90 4.86 0.99
C VAL A 158 14.40 4.98 0.74
N ALA A 159 15.09 3.88 0.47
CA ALA A 159 16.52 3.88 0.19
C ALA A 159 16.83 4.54 -1.16
N ARG A 160 18.06 5.06 -1.36
CA ARG A 160 18.48 5.49 -2.71
C ARG A 160 18.42 4.29 -3.66
N GLY A 161 17.80 4.48 -4.83
CA GLY A 161 17.49 3.40 -5.76
C GLY A 161 16.20 2.65 -5.42
N GLY A 162 15.61 2.85 -4.23
CA GLY A 162 14.33 2.28 -3.85
C GLY A 162 13.16 2.94 -4.55
N THR A 163 12.01 2.32 -4.51
CA THR A 163 10.79 2.77 -5.19
C THR A 163 9.71 3.20 -4.20
N LEU A 164 9.12 4.36 -4.45
CA LEU A 164 7.86 4.82 -3.87
C LEU A 164 6.75 4.56 -4.89
N ALA A 165 5.76 3.76 -4.52
CA ALA A 165 4.52 3.57 -5.27
C ALA A 165 3.37 4.27 -4.53
N ILE A 166 2.48 4.93 -5.27
CA ILE A 166 1.36 5.71 -4.73
C ILE A 166 0.10 5.34 -5.49
N HIS A 167 -0.94 4.93 -4.78
CA HIS A 167 -2.24 4.64 -5.37
C HIS A 167 -3.15 5.88 -5.39
N ASP A 168 -4.24 5.79 -6.17
CA ASP A 168 -5.29 6.82 -6.30
C ASP A 168 -4.77 8.22 -6.65
N VAL A 169 -3.74 8.26 -7.49
CA VAL A 169 -3.19 9.52 -8.00
C VAL A 169 -3.99 9.97 -9.22
N PHE A 170 -4.94 10.88 -8.99
CA PHE A 170 -5.81 11.45 -10.02
C PHE A 170 -5.43 12.91 -10.31
N PRO A 171 -4.69 13.19 -11.41
CA PRO A 171 -4.36 14.57 -11.82
C PRO A 171 -5.58 15.40 -12.18
N ASN A 172 -6.62 14.78 -12.77
CA ASN A 172 -7.87 15.43 -13.10
C ASN A 172 -8.89 15.22 -11.96
N PRO A 173 -9.46 16.30 -11.37
CA PRO A 173 -10.44 16.19 -10.28
C PRO A 173 -11.73 15.43 -10.63
N ALA A 174 -12.01 15.27 -11.93
CA ALA A 174 -13.19 14.53 -12.37
C ALA A 174 -13.04 13.00 -12.26
N ASP A 175 -11.80 12.52 -12.10
CA ASP A 175 -11.49 11.08 -12.10
C ASP A 175 -11.43 10.50 -10.68
N GLY A 176 -11.24 11.33 -9.65
CA GLY A 176 -11.16 10.85 -8.27
C GLY A 176 -10.66 11.89 -7.27
N GLY A 177 -10.44 11.45 -6.04
CA GLY A 177 -9.95 12.27 -4.93
C GLY A 177 -8.56 12.86 -5.18
N ARG A 178 -8.32 14.06 -4.68
CA ARG A 178 -7.08 14.83 -4.93
C ARG A 178 -5.93 14.60 -3.94
N PRO A 179 -6.16 14.21 -2.69
CA PRO A 179 -5.10 14.22 -1.69
C PRO A 179 -3.87 13.37 -2.05
N PRO A 180 -3.95 12.13 -2.59
CA PRO A 180 -2.75 11.40 -3.00
C PRO A 180 -1.94 12.12 -4.08
N TYR A 181 -2.61 12.78 -5.04
CA TYR A 181 -1.94 13.58 -6.06
C TYR A 181 -1.28 14.83 -5.48
N GLU A 182 -2.03 15.62 -4.69
CA GLU A 182 -1.58 16.93 -4.18
C GLU A 182 -0.62 16.83 -2.99
N ASN A 183 -0.81 15.82 -2.13
CA ASN A 183 -0.10 15.74 -0.85
C ASN A 183 0.98 14.65 -0.80
N ILE A 184 1.03 13.72 -1.80
CA ILE A 184 2.09 12.71 -1.88
C ILE A 184 2.86 12.86 -3.19
N TYR A 185 2.17 12.71 -4.34
CA TYR A 185 2.83 12.66 -5.64
C TYR A 185 3.54 13.97 -6.01
N LEU A 186 2.82 15.11 -6.01
CA LEU A 186 3.42 16.41 -6.35
C LEU A 186 4.59 16.79 -5.41
N PRO A 187 4.48 16.66 -4.07
CA PRO A 187 5.60 16.88 -3.18
C PRO A 187 6.79 15.97 -3.48
N ALA A 188 6.56 14.68 -3.77
CA ALA A 188 7.64 13.74 -4.10
C ALA A 188 8.41 14.17 -5.36
N VAL A 189 7.70 14.43 -6.47
CA VAL A 189 8.30 14.86 -7.74
C VAL A 189 9.01 16.22 -7.58
N ASN A 190 8.36 17.19 -6.93
CA ASN A 190 8.92 18.53 -6.76
C ASN A 190 10.09 18.59 -5.77
N SER A 191 10.29 17.55 -4.94
CA SER A 191 11.41 17.48 -4.00
C SER A 191 12.78 17.36 -4.68
N GLY A 192 12.80 16.91 -5.94
CA GLY A 192 14.03 16.54 -6.66
C GLY A 192 14.70 15.27 -6.12
N LYS A 193 14.04 14.56 -5.19
CA LYS A 193 14.54 13.30 -4.62
C LYS A 193 13.97 12.06 -5.28
N PHE A 194 12.92 12.22 -6.09
CA PHE A 194 12.21 11.13 -6.75
C PHE A 194 12.00 11.47 -8.23
N GLU A 195 12.18 10.47 -9.09
CA GLU A 195 11.90 10.52 -10.52
C GLU A 195 10.81 9.52 -10.87
N GLU A 196 9.81 9.93 -11.66
CA GLU A 196 8.76 9.03 -12.11
C GLU A 196 9.32 8.00 -13.09
N ILE A 197 9.06 6.72 -12.79
CA ILE A 197 9.53 5.58 -13.58
C ILE A 197 8.40 4.78 -14.22
N GLY A 198 7.14 5.03 -13.83
CA GLY A 198 6.02 4.33 -14.42
C GLY A 198 4.67 4.86 -13.94
N VAL A 199 3.66 4.64 -14.79
CA VAL A 199 2.25 5.00 -14.57
C VAL A 199 1.38 3.85 -15.09
N THR A 200 0.42 3.40 -14.29
CA THR A 200 -0.63 2.46 -14.70
C THR A 200 -1.91 2.87 -14.00
N GLY A 201 -2.95 3.23 -14.74
CA GLY A 201 -4.18 3.76 -14.15
C GLY A 201 -3.94 4.90 -13.18
N SER A 202 -4.36 4.71 -11.93
CA SER A 202 -4.13 5.65 -10.84
C SER A 202 -2.80 5.44 -10.11
N LEU A 203 -2.11 4.32 -10.33
CA LEU A 203 -0.84 3.99 -9.70
C LEU A 203 0.32 4.80 -10.31
N ARG A 204 1.16 5.39 -9.45
CA ARG A 204 2.42 6.07 -9.82
C ARG A 204 3.59 5.40 -9.14
N MET A 205 4.67 5.19 -9.88
CA MET A 205 5.91 4.61 -9.39
C MET A 205 7.04 5.60 -9.56
N LEU A 206 7.74 5.90 -8.47
CA LEU A 206 8.81 6.90 -8.39
C LEU A 206 10.08 6.25 -7.83
N ARG A 207 11.22 6.46 -8.50
CA ARG A 207 12.54 6.01 -8.03
C ARG A 207 13.21 7.09 -7.20
N ARG A 208 13.74 6.72 -6.02
CA ARG A 208 14.56 7.64 -5.23
C ARG A 208 15.97 7.78 -5.82
N VAL A 209 16.37 8.99 -6.20
CA VAL A 209 17.67 9.36 -6.78
C VAL A 209 18.67 9.85 -5.74
#